data_ccf00b4cb0e405e650f7bfe8a9687f26
#
_entry.id   ccf00b4cb0e405e650f7bfe8a9687f26
#
_cell.length_a   1.000
_cell.length_b   1.000
_cell.length_c   1.000
_cell.angle_alpha   90.00
_cell.angle_beta   90.00
_cell.angle_gamma   90.00
#
_symmetry.space_group_name_H-M   'P 1'
#
loop_
_entity.id
_entity.type
_entity.pdbx_description
1 polymer ?
#
loop_
_entity_poly.entity_id
_entity_poly.type
_entity_poly.pdbx_seq_one_letter_code
_entity_poly.pdbx_strand_id
1 'polypeptide(L)'
;TSPEQTSLLQEKGFHKAFALRCLPREVERNLWSQADFDSVTAKKLCELRARFWPDTVMLTPEQMAVVLGDLYSRGATIVSSERAYGIYFRKENTLYFVEMMAEDDRSAEELMEAAREKEVIVEKAVITVGAAQNLFLGEGARQEYGMIRFEGEPFDVSESYLRLMMENG
;
A
#
# COMPACT_ATOMS: atom_id res chain seq x y z
N THR A 1 -4.29 9.53 -12.12
CA THR A 1 -5.03 10.01 -13.32
C THR A 1 -4.93 11.52 -13.37
N SER A 2 -4.51 12.12 -14.51
CA SER A 2 -4.46 13.56 -14.65
C SER A 2 -5.89 14.18 -14.60
N PRO A 3 -6.06 15.47 -14.28
CA PRO A 3 -7.38 16.12 -14.29
C PRO A 3 -8.12 15.98 -15.64
N GLU A 4 -7.40 16.05 -16.75
CA GLU A 4 -7.95 15.86 -18.09
C GLU A 4 -8.46 14.43 -18.33
N GLN A 5 -7.69 13.43 -17.92
CA GLN A 5 -8.11 12.04 -17.98
C GLN A 5 -9.31 11.76 -17.08
N THR A 6 -9.36 12.38 -15.90
CA THR A 6 -10.50 12.27 -14.98
C THR A 6 -11.79 12.79 -15.63
N SER A 7 -11.76 13.96 -16.26
CA SER A 7 -12.91 14.54 -16.96
C SER A 7 -13.41 13.63 -18.08
N LEU A 8 -12.50 13.13 -18.92
CA LEU A 8 -12.85 12.21 -20.02
C LEU A 8 -13.47 10.91 -19.51
N LEU A 9 -12.96 10.36 -18.39
CA LEU A 9 -13.49 9.14 -17.80
C LEU A 9 -14.88 9.38 -17.18
N GLN A 10 -15.11 10.54 -16.55
CA GLN A 10 -16.42 10.91 -16.02
C GLN A 10 -17.48 11.01 -17.12
N GLU A 11 -17.14 11.58 -18.29
CA GLU A 11 -18.03 11.62 -19.46
C GLU A 11 -18.40 10.22 -19.97
N LYS A 12 -17.55 9.21 -19.70
CA LYS A 12 -17.80 7.81 -20.04
C LYS A 12 -18.49 7.01 -18.92
N GLY A 13 -19.02 7.70 -17.91
CA GLY A 13 -19.73 7.08 -16.80
C GLY A 13 -18.84 6.45 -15.73
N PHE A 14 -17.55 6.82 -15.66
CA PHE A 14 -16.70 6.45 -14.55
C PHE A 14 -16.88 7.40 -13.37
N HIS A 15 -16.84 6.88 -12.17
CA HIS A 15 -16.92 7.61 -10.91
C HIS A 15 -15.64 7.44 -10.10
N LYS A 16 -15.33 8.39 -9.22
CA LYS A 16 -14.24 8.22 -8.25
C LYS A 16 -14.50 6.98 -7.40
N ALA A 17 -13.48 6.13 -7.28
CA ALA A 17 -13.64 4.84 -6.59
C ALA A 17 -13.37 4.97 -5.10
N PHE A 18 -12.13 5.26 -4.72
CA PHE A 18 -11.70 5.33 -3.32
C PHE A 18 -10.57 6.36 -3.16
N ALA A 19 -10.15 6.60 -1.93
CA ALA A 19 -9.07 7.53 -1.65
C ALA A 19 -7.93 6.85 -0.90
N LEU A 20 -6.75 7.42 -1.02
CA LEU A 20 -5.55 7.09 -0.25
C LEU A 20 -5.21 8.24 0.69
N ARG A 21 -4.40 7.94 1.70
CA ARG A 21 -3.72 8.93 2.55
C ARG A 21 -2.22 8.74 2.43
N CYS A 22 -1.50 9.83 2.24
CA CYS A 22 -0.04 9.83 2.19
C CYS A 22 0.50 10.49 3.45
N LEU A 23 1.32 9.75 4.19
CA LEU A 23 1.85 10.15 5.49
C LEU A 23 3.38 10.25 5.40
N PRO A 24 3.96 11.45 5.38
CA PRO A 24 5.39 11.62 5.53
C PRO A 24 5.83 11.34 6.98
N ARG A 25 6.98 10.69 7.13
CA ARG A 25 7.61 10.36 8.41
C ARG A 25 9.11 10.64 8.35
N GLU A 26 9.64 11.21 9.42
CA GLU A 26 11.07 11.09 9.72
C GLU A 26 11.28 9.71 10.34
N VAL A 27 12.31 9.01 9.92
CA VAL A 27 12.60 7.67 10.41
C VAL A 27 13.92 7.69 11.14
N GLU A 28 13.86 7.68 12.46
CA GLU A 28 15.05 7.60 13.29
C GLU A 28 15.71 6.23 13.18
N ARG A 29 17.02 6.20 13.33
CA ARG A 29 17.75 4.96 13.38
C ARG A 29 17.51 4.26 14.71
N ASN A 30 16.92 3.09 14.65
CA ASN A 30 16.69 2.25 15.81
C ASN A 30 17.61 1.03 15.78
N LEU A 31 18.78 1.15 16.42
CA LEU A 31 19.79 0.09 16.49
C LEU A 31 19.30 -1.18 17.23
N TRP A 32 18.16 -1.09 17.87
CA TRP A 32 17.55 -2.17 18.66
C TRP A 32 16.32 -2.76 17.97
N SER A 33 16.00 -2.33 16.76
CA SER A 33 14.91 -2.95 16.01
C SER A 33 15.24 -4.40 15.73
N GLN A 34 14.48 -5.31 16.33
CA GLN A 34 14.59 -6.75 16.16
C GLN A 34 13.55 -7.30 15.19
N ALA A 35 13.05 -6.48 14.27
CA ALA A 35 12.06 -6.98 13.33
C ALA A 35 12.72 -7.94 12.35
N ASP A 36 12.57 -9.21 12.64
CA ASP A 36 12.89 -10.26 11.70
C ASP A 36 11.85 -10.26 10.58
N PHE A 37 12.32 -10.11 9.35
CA PHE A 37 11.44 -10.28 8.20
C PHE A 37 11.23 -11.76 7.93
N ASP A 38 9.97 -12.12 7.80
CA ASP A 38 9.58 -13.44 7.34
C ASP A 38 9.81 -13.58 5.84
N SER A 39 9.88 -14.83 5.39
CA SER A 39 9.87 -15.11 3.96
C SER A 39 8.59 -14.62 3.30
N VAL A 40 8.74 -13.79 2.27
CA VAL A 40 7.61 -13.25 1.51
C VAL A 40 7.18 -14.27 0.46
N THR A 41 5.91 -14.69 0.54
CA THR A 41 5.27 -15.51 -0.48
C THR A 41 3.95 -14.87 -0.91
N ALA A 42 3.54 -15.10 -2.15
CA ALA A 42 2.26 -14.61 -2.67
C ALA A 42 1.08 -15.06 -1.79
N LYS A 43 1.10 -16.32 -1.34
CA LYS A 43 0.08 -16.88 -0.45
C LYS A 43 0.02 -16.10 0.87
N LYS A 44 1.16 -15.87 1.53
CA LYS A 44 1.22 -15.13 2.79
C LYS A 44 0.68 -13.71 2.64
N LEU A 45 1.05 -13.00 1.56
CA LEU A 45 0.54 -11.65 1.34
C LEU A 45 -0.98 -11.63 1.14
N CYS A 46 -1.54 -12.59 0.41
CA CYS A 46 -3.00 -12.73 0.28
C CYS A 46 -3.66 -12.94 1.65
N GLU A 47 -3.10 -13.80 2.49
CA GLU A 47 -3.61 -14.10 3.84
C GLU A 47 -3.57 -12.86 4.75
N LEU A 48 -2.44 -12.15 4.78
CA LEU A 48 -2.28 -10.91 5.57
C LEU A 48 -3.21 -9.80 5.08
N ARG A 49 -3.34 -9.64 3.76
CA ARG A 49 -4.23 -8.66 3.16
C ARG A 49 -5.69 -8.93 3.54
N ALA A 50 -6.15 -10.17 3.42
CA ALA A 50 -7.50 -10.58 3.83
C ALA A 50 -7.74 -10.41 5.33
N ARG A 51 -6.72 -10.66 6.14
CA ARG A 51 -6.80 -10.52 7.60
C ARG A 51 -6.89 -9.07 8.05
N PHE A 52 -6.07 -8.19 7.49
CA PHE A 52 -5.98 -6.80 7.95
C PHE A 52 -6.98 -5.88 7.28
N TRP A 53 -7.42 -6.21 6.09
CA TRP A 53 -8.47 -5.45 5.40
C TRP A 53 -9.33 -6.32 4.50
N PRO A 54 -10.43 -6.88 5.04
CA PRO A 54 -11.31 -7.78 4.28
C PRO A 54 -12.01 -7.08 3.10
N ASP A 55 -12.23 -5.76 3.16
CA ASP A 55 -12.87 -4.98 2.08
C ASP A 55 -11.87 -4.52 1.01
N THR A 56 -10.98 -5.41 0.62
CA THR A 56 -10.00 -5.18 -0.46
C THR A 56 -10.24 -6.11 -1.63
N VAL A 57 -9.62 -5.79 -2.77
CA VAL A 57 -9.56 -6.73 -3.90
C VAL A 57 -8.85 -7.99 -3.47
N MET A 58 -9.56 -9.09 -3.48
CA MET A 58 -9.00 -10.40 -3.16
C MET A 58 -8.35 -10.99 -4.40
N LEU A 59 -7.05 -11.24 -4.30
CA LEU A 59 -6.27 -11.92 -5.33
C LEU A 59 -6.03 -13.37 -4.94
N THR A 60 -6.03 -14.26 -5.94
CA THR A 60 -5.49 -15.60 -5.71
C THR A 60 -3.96 -15.53 -5.56
N PRO A 61 -3.32 -16.54 -4.95
CA PRO A 61 -1.86 -16.58 -4.87
C PRO A 61 -1.16 -16.46 -6.23
N GLU A 62 -1.74 -17.02 -7.29
CA GLU A 62 -1.22 -16.94 -8.65
C GLU A 62 -1.30 -15.50 -9.21
N GLN A 63 -2.42 -14.81 -8.99
CA GLN A 63 -2.58 -13.41 -9.37
C GLN A 63 -1.63 -12.51 -8.56
N MET A 64 -1.52 -12.76 -7.26
CA MET A 64 -0.58 -12.03 -6.41
C MET A 64 0.87 -12.26 -6.87
N ALA A 65 1.23 -13.47 -7.29
CA ALA A 65 2.58 -13.74 -7.82
C ALA A 65 2.90 -12.91 -9.07
N VAL A 66 1.91 -12.66 -9.94
CA VAL A 66 2.07 -11.78 -11.11
C VAL A 66 2.32 -10.33 -10.66
N VAL A 67 1.54 -9.83 -9.69
CA VAL A 67 1.72 -8.48 -9.12
C VAL A 67 3.09 -8.34 -8.49
N LEU A 68 3.52 -9.32 -7.70
CA LEU A 68 4.85 -9.31 -7.07
C LEU A 68 5.98 -9.34 -8.11
N GLY A 69 5.83 -10.13 -9.16
CA GLY A 69 6.79 -10.19 -10.27
C GLY A 69 6.96 -8.84 -10.97
N ASP A 70 5.86 -8.14 -11.23
CA ASP A 70 5.88 -6.78 -11.80
C ASP A 70 6.55 -5.79 -10.84
N LEU A 71 6.17 -5.79 -9.56
CA LEU A 71 6.76 -4.93 -8.55
C LEU A 71 8.27 -5.14 -8.40
N TYR A 72 8.73 -6.39 -8.31
CA TYR A 72 10.15 -6.71 -8.27
C TYR A 72 10.90 -6.25 -9.53
N SER A 73 10.29 -6.41 -10.70
CA SER A 73 10.90 -5.96 -11.97
C SER A 73 11.10 -4.44 -12.01
N ARG A 74 10.27 -3.69 -11.29
CA ARG A 74 10.35 -2.23 -11.13
C ARG A 74 11.25 -1.79 -9.97
N GLY A 75 11.86 -2.71 -9.24
CA GLY A 75 12.78 -2.43 -8.15
C GLY A 75 12.11 -2.22 -6.79
N ALA A 76 10.89 -2.71 -6.60
CA ALA A 76 10.26 -2.70 -5.28
C ALA A 76 10.95 -3.68 -4.33
N THR A 77 10.99 -3.32 -3.06
CA THR A 77 11.32 -4.22 -1.96
C THR A 77 10.03 -4.56 -1.21
N ILE A 78 9.86 -5.84 -0.91
CA ILE A 78 8.69 -6.34 -0.19
C ILE A 78 9.18 -6.95 1.11
N VAL A 79 8.61 -6.53 2.22
CA VAL A 79 8.95 -6.99 3.56
C VAL A 79 7.68 -7.42 4.30
N SER A 80 7.80 -8.43 5.12
CA SER A 80 6.67 -8.87 5.96
C SER A 80 7.16 -9.38 7.31
N SER A 81 6.31 -9.24 8.29
CA SER A 81 6.37 -9.89 9.58
C SER A 81 5.10 -10.71 9.79
N GLU A 82 4.92 -11.28 10.96
CA GLU A 82 3.66 -11.96 11.32
C GLU A 82 2.47 -10.99 11.37
N ARG A 83 2.73 -9.71 11.72
CA ARG A 83 1.71 -8.71 12.03
C ARG A 83 1.61 -7.57 11.01
N ALA A 84 2.46 -7.56 9.99
CA ALA A 84 2.46 -6.51 8.98
C ALA A 84 3.15 -6.94 7.70
N TYR A 85 2.83 -6.29 6.59
CA TYR A 85 3.70 -6.27 5.41
C TYR A 85 3.73 -4.88 4.78
N GLY A 86 4.81 -4.61 4.06
CA GLY A 86 4.98 -3.37 3.32
C GLY A 86 5.66 -3.60 1.97
N ILE A 87 5.29 -2.80 1.01
CA ILE A 87 5.88 -2.76 -0.32
C ILE A 87 6.42 -1.35 -0.53
N TYR A 88 7.73 -1.22 -0.72
CA TYR A 88 8.33 0.09 -0.89
C TYR A 88 9.31 0.17 -2.06
N PHE A 89 9.47 1.39 -2.54
CA PHE A 89 10.55 1.79 -3.43
C PHE A 89 11.47 2.72 -2.67
N ARG A 90 12.78 2.55 -2.84
CA ARG A 90 13.75 3.50 -2.33
C ARG A 90 14.09 4.52 -3.39
N LYS A 91 14.02 5.79 -3.03
CA LYS A 91 14.54 6.90 -3.85
C LYS A 91 15.37 7.81 -2.96
N GLU A 92 16.64 7.91 -3.26
CA GLU A 92 17.61 8.68 -2.46
C GLU A 92 17.62 8.24 -0.99
N ASN A 93 17.28 9.14 -0.05
CA ASN A 93 17.20 8.89 1.39
C ASN A 93 15.77 8.61 1.90
N THR A 94 14.84 8.31 1.00
CA THR A 94 13.41 8.15 1.34
C THR A 94 12.89 6.77 0.90
N LEU A 95 12.14 6.11 1.79
CA LEU A 95 11.35 4.92 1.49
C LEU A 95 9.92 5.34 1.14
N TYR A 96 9.45 4.97 -0.04
CA TYR A 96 8.08 5.19 -0.47
C TYR A 96 7.30 3.89 -0.33
N PHE A 97 6.62 3.71 0.79
CA PHE A 97 5.71 2.59 0.97
C PHE A 97 4.45 2.83 0.14
N VAL A 98 4.38 2.14 -0.99
CA VAL A 98 3.22 2.19 -1.88
C VAL A 98 2.04 1.40 -1.35
N GLU A 99 2.29 0.44 -0.48
CA GLU A 99 1.29 -0.27 0.30
C GLU A 99 1.86 -0.65 1.68
N MET A 100 1.04 -0.47 2.70
CA MET A 100 1.30 -0.90 4.07
C MET A 100 0.03 -1.53 4.62
N MET A 101 0.12 -2.77 5.06
CA MET A 101 -0.96 -3.49 5.74
C MET A 101 -0.41 -4.00 7.07
N ALA A 102 -1.11 -3.72 8.15
CA ALA A 102 -0.69 -4.11 9.49
C ALA A 102 -1.90 -4.31 10.40
N GLU A 103 -1.68 -5.03 11.49
CA GLU A 103 -2.68 -5.27 12.51
C GLU A 103 -3.03 -3.97 13.27
N ASP A 104 -2.03 -3.14 13.52
CA ASP A 104 -2.14 -1.85 14.21
C ASP A 104 -0.99 -0.89 13.82
N ASP A 105 -1.08 0.35 14.28
CA ASP A 105 -0.09 1.40 13.99
C ASP A 105 1.30 1.00 14.46
N ARG A 106 1.41 0.38 15.64
CA ARG A 106 2.69 -0.06 16.19
C ARG A 106 3.36 -1.10 15.31
N SER A 107 2.61 -2.08 14.81
CA SER A 107 3.14 -3.11 13.91
C SER A 107 3.59 -2.52 12.57
N ALA A 108 2.89 -1.48 12.08
CA ALA A 108 3.29 -0.73 10.90
C ALA A 108 4.58 0.06 11.14
N GLU A 109 4.72 0.72 12.28
CA GLU A 109 5.93 1.45 12.66
C GLU A 109 7.14 0.51 12.85
N GLU A 110 6.97 -0.59 13.56
CA GLU A 110 8.01 -1.61 13.73
C GLU A 110 8.51 -2.16 12.38
N LEU A 111 7.60 -2.40 11.43
CA LEU A 111 7.97 -2.84 10.09
C LEU A 111 8.73 -1.75 9.31
N MET A 112 8.30 -0.50 9.42
CA MET A 112 8.96 0.65 8.79
C MET A 112 10.37 0.85 9.34
N GLU A 113 10.55 0.79 10.65
CA GLU A 113 11.86 0.87 11.32
C GLU A 113 12.79 -0.26 10.89
N ALA A 114 12.26 -1.47 10.80
CA ALA A 114 13.03 -2.61 10.30
C ALA A 114 13.45 -2.46 8.84
N ALA A 115 12.57 -1.94 7.98
CA ALA A 115 12.91 -1.61 6.60
C ALA A 115 13.98 -0.52 6.55
N ARG A 116 13.89 0.47 7.44
CA ARG A 116 14.90 1.52 7.60
C ARG A 116 16.28 0.96 7.96
N GLU A 117 16.35 0.01 8.91
CA GLU A 117 17.62 -0.60 9.31
C GLU A 117 18.26 -1.45 8.21
N LYS A 118 17.45 -2.03 7.33
CA LYS A 118 17.90 -2.76 6.14
C LYS A 118 18.49 -1.84 5.06
N GLU A 119 18.04 -0.59 5.01
CA GLU A 119 18.40 0.38 3.98
C GLU A 119 19.35 1.43 4.55
N VAL A 120 20.60 1.41 4.11
CA VAL A 120 21.61 2.40 4.52
C VAL A 120 21.26 3.78 3.99
N ILE A 121 21.45 4.84 4.77
CA ILE A 121 21.27 6.26 4.39
C ILE A 121 19.81 6.73 4.29
N VAL A 122 18.84 5.97 4.77
CA VAL A 122 17.44 6.39 4.78
C VAL A 122 17.17 7.21 6.05
N GLU A 123 16.47 8.33 5.87
CA GLU A 123 16.09 9.27 6.94
C GLU A 123 14.58 9.56 6.93
N LYS A 124 13.91 9.23 5.82
CA LYS A 124 12.49 9.55 5.60
C LYS A 124 11.72 8.35 5.08
N ALA A 125 10.45 8.34 5.39
CA ALA A 125 9.49 7.45 4.76
C ALA A 125 8.23 8.22 4.37
N VAL A 126 7.60 7.79 3.29
CA VAL A 126 6.24 8.21 2.93
C VAL A 126 5.40 6.96 2.87
N ILE A 127 4.41 6.88 3.75
CA ILE A 127 3.54 5.72 3.83
C ILE A 127 2.23 6.03 3.10
N THR A 128 1.83 5.13 2.19
CA THR A 128 0.53 5.21 1.54
C THR A 128 -0.38 4.15 2.10
N VAL A 129 -1.50 4.58 2.65
CA VAL A 129 -2.57 3.71 3.18
C VAL A 129 -3.91 4.09 2.54
N GLY A 130 -4.88 3.19 2.58
CA GLY A 130 -6.24 3.52 2.15
C GLY A 130 -6.88 4.54 3.09
N ALA A 131 -7.74 5.41 2.55
CA ALA A 131 -8.36 6.46 3.36
C ALA A 131 -9.20 5.91 4.52
N ALA A 132 -9.87 4.77 4.29
CA ALA A 132 -10.68 4.07 5.29
C ALA A 132 -9.89 3.02 6.10
N GLN A 133 -8.61 2.81 5.77
CA GLN A 133 -7.78 1.83 6.48
C GLN A 133 -7.56 2.26 7.94
N ASN A 134 -7.69 1.29 8.85
CA ASN A 134 -7.53 1.51 10.29
C ASN A 134 -6.05 1.58 10.70
N LEU A 135 -5.26 2.38 9.97
CA LEU A 135 -3.87 2.69 10.29
C LEU A 135 -3.70 4.21 10.28
N PHE A 136 -3.08 4.75 11.32
CA PHE A 136 -2.75 6.18 11.45
C PHE A 136 -3.98 7.06 11.20
N LEU A 137 -5.08 6.75 11.90
CA LEU A 137 -6.35 7.45 11.72
C LEU A 137 -6.23 8.95 11.93
N GLY A 138 -6.80 9.71 10.99
CA GLY A 138 -6.77 11.18 11.02
C GLY A 138 -5.46 11.80 10.53
N GLU A 139 -4.46 11.00 10.17
CA GLU A 139 -3.19 11.48 9.67
C GLU A 139 -3.07 11.39 8.15
N GLY A 140 -2.22 12.25 7.58
CA GLY A 140 -1.87 12.26 6.18
C GLY A 140 -2.82 13.02 5.28
N ALA A 141 -2.30 13.41 4.12
CA ALA A 141 -3.08 14.09 3.08
C ALA A 141 -3.92 13.10 2.28
N ARG A 142 -5.24 13.33 2.25
CA ARG A 142 -6.18 12.54 1.45
C ARG A 142 -6.00 12.85 -0.03
N GLN A 143 -5.93 11.81 -0.84
CA GLN A 143 -5.86 11.87 -2.29
C GLN A 143 -6.89 10.92 -2.91
N GLU A 144 -7.70 11.46 -3.83
CA GLU A 144 -8.61 10.62 -4.62
C GLU A 144 -7.81 9.69 -5.52
N TYR A 145 -8.21 8.43 -5.58
CA TYR A 145 -7.48 7.42 -6.31
C TYR A 145 -8.42 6.49 -7.08
N GLY A 146 -8.09 6.29 -8.35
CA GLY A 146 -8.83 5.39 -9.22
C GLY A 146 -10.21 5.90 -9.65
N MET A 147 -10.69 5.29 -10.70
CA MET A 147 -12.02 5.53 -11.26
C MET A 147 -12.66 4.16 -11.53
N ILE A 148 -13.95 4.03 -11.25
CA ILE A 148 -14.72 2.80 -11.47
C ILE A 148 -15.95 3.08 -12.30
N ARG A 149 -16.32 2.13 -13.15
CA ARG A 149 -17.60 2.09 -13.84
C ARG A 149 -18.23 0.72 -13.58
N PHE A 150 -19.48 0.75 -13.15
CA PHE A 150 -20.25 -0.45 -12.92
C PHE A 150 -20.99 -0.86 -14.22
N GLU A 151 -20.96 -2.13 -14.55
CA GLU A 151 -21.77 -2.70 -15.65
C GLU A 151 -23.14 -3.20 -15.17
N GLY A 152 -23.35 -3.25 -13.85
CA GLY A 152 -24.60 -3.60 -13.17
C GLY A 152 -25.04 -2.53 -12.18
N GLU A 153 -25.79 -2.92 -11.18
CA GLU A 153 -26.19 -2.00 -10.11
C GLU A 153 -24.96 -1.50 -9.36
N PRO A 154 -24.77 -0.18 -9.22
CA PRO A 154 -23.65 0.37 -8.48
C PRO A 154 -23.80 0.09 -6.97
N PHE A 155 -22.66 -0.13 -6.31
CA PHE A 155 -22.58 -0.23 -4.86
C PHE A 155 -21.49 0.71 -4.33
N ASP A 156 -21.55 1.03 -3.05
CA ASP A 156 -20.56 1.92 -2.43
C ASP A 156 -19.20 1.23 -2.31
N VAL A 157 -18.18 1.84 -2.87
CA VAL A 157 -16.78 1.40 -2.83
C VAL A 157 -15.87 2.43 -2.16
N SER A 158 -16.44 3.48 -1.57
CA SER A 158 -15.68 4.60 -1.01
C SER A 158 -14.75 4.20 0.15
N GLU A 159 -15.12 3.16 0.89
CA GLU A 159 -14.35 2.60 1.99
C GLU A 159 -13.53 1.35 1.59
N SER A 160 -13.67 0.89 0.37
CA SER A 160 -12.93 -0.27 -0.15
C SER A 160 -11.52 0.12 -0.58
N TYR A 161 -10.61 -0.86 -0.59
CA TYR A 161 -9.26 -0.71 -1.13
C TYR A 161 -9.12 -1.51 -2.41
N LEU A 162 -9.25 -0.82 -3.54
CA LEU A 162 -9.28 -1.44 -4.86
C LEU A 162 -7.93 -1.36 -5.61
N ARG A 163 -6.85 -1.04 -4.91
CA ARG A 163 -5.53 -0.91 -5.50
C ARG A 163 -4.91 -2.26 -5.79
N LEU A 164 -4.43 -2.43 -7.01
CA LEU A 164 -3.70 -3.64 -7.47
C LEU A 164 -2.19 -3.41 -7.55
N MET A 165 -1.71 -2.17 -7.37
CA MET A 165 -0.30 -1.77 -7.45
C MET A 165 0.37 -2.03 -8.80
N MET A 166 -0.42 -2.23 -9.86
CA MET A 166 0.04 -2.45 -11.23
C MET A 166 -0.01 -1.17 -12.07
N GLU A 167 -0.31 -0.04 -11.46
CA GLU A 167 -0.31 1.27 -12.13
C GLU A 167 1.10 1.66 -12.57
N ASN A 168 1.20 2.16 -13.77
CA ASN A 168 2.43 2.80 -14.25
C ASN A 168 2.65 4.10 -13.45
N GLY A 169 3.78 4.17 -12.76
CA GLY A 169 4.21 5.35 -12.00
C GLY A 169 4.56 6.53 -12.88
#